data_567ca24811b544f17ec0f194f93c92a7
#
_entry.id   567ca24811b544f17ec0f194f93c92a7
#
_cell.length_a   1.000
_cell.length_b   1.000
_cell.length_c   1.000
_cell.angle_alpha   90.00
_cell.angle_beta   90.00
_cell.angle_gamma   90.00
#
_symmetry.space_group_name_H-M   'P 1'
#
loop_
_entity.id
_entity.type
_entity.pdbx_description
1 polymer ?
#
loop_
_entity_poly.entity_id
_entity_poly.type
_entity_poly.pdbx_seq_one_letter_code
_entity_poly.pdbx_strand_id
1 'polypeptide(L)'
;MGWRGMRKLVAAIVLAASAAGPAWAEGLTATAQAAITQYRAEHGLPPVTPDPKLMQLAAEQANAMARAGVLDHSVARPFQARMVSYGPEVAVENIAAGTKTFAATLEIWEHSAGHDANLRNKGVTRFGIASAEAPDSRYKVFWALIMAGEKSKPKHRVREAGGPGLMAAAPTQGPKVRVRSEPAPAASSTDLMASLKGLLKPLLPGDKK
;
A
#
# COMPACT_ATOMS: atom_id res chain seq x y z
N MET A 1 68.32 21.22 17.31
CA MET A 1 67.27 20.48 18.06
C MET A 1 65.97 20.60 17.27
N GLY A 2 65.60 19.56 16.55
CA GLY A 2 64.46 19.58 15.64
C GLY A 2 63.29 18.89 16.28
N TRP A 3 62.15 19.57 16.27
CA TRP A 3 60.89 19.04 16.75
C TRP A 3 60.08 18.54 15.53
N ARG A 4 60.02 17.21 15.35
CA ARG A 4 59.23 16.57 14.30
C ARG A 4 57.80 16.47 14.78
N GLY A 5 56.92 17.19 14.10
CA GLY A 5 55.47 17.17 14.33
C GLY A 5 54.86 15.82 14.00
N MET A 6 54.22 15.23 14.99
CA MET A 6 53.44 14.00 14.89
C MET A 6 52.06 14.31 14.34
N ARG A 7 51.86 14.05 13.06
CA ARG A 7 50.53 14.13 12.40
C ARG A 7 49.65 13.00 12.91
N LYS A 8 48.68 13.32 13.76
CA LYS A 8 47.64 12.40 14.19
C LYS A 8 46.66 12.22 13.02
N LEU A 9 46.69 11.03 12.40
CA LEU A 9 45.66 10.58 11.48
C LEU A 9 44.39 10.27 12.29
N VAL A 10 43.39 11.12 12.19
CA VAL A 10 42.04 10.84 12.69
C VAL A 10 41.34 10.05 11.57
N ALA A 11 41.27 8.74 11.72
CA ALA A 11 40.47 7.89 10.88
C ALA A 11 38.99 8.14 11.23
N ALA A 12 38.25 8.84 10.36
CA ALA A 12 36.82 8.96 10.48
C ALA A 12 36.17 7.62 10.06
N ILE A 13 35.70 6.87 11.05
CA ILE A 13 34.84 5.70 10.82
C ILE A 13 33.49 6.23 10.44
N VAL A 14 33.17 6.23 9.13
CA VAL A 14 31.81 6.45 8.65
C VAL A 14 31.02 5.18 8.94
N LEU A 15 30.26 5.18 10.04
CA LEU A 15 29.24 4.16 10.28
C LEU A 15 28.13 4.38 9.26
N ALA A 16 28.11 3.58 8.21
CA ALA A 16 26.94 3.45 7.34
C ALA A 16 25.83 2.79 8.17
N ALA A 17 24.93 3.59 8.72
CA ALA A 17 23.70 3.09 9.32
C ALA A 17 22.83 2.52 8.20
N SER A 18 22.92 1.21 7.99
CA SER A 18 21.94 0.49 7.20
C SER A 18 20.60 0.65 7.92
N ALA A 19 19.67 1.39 7.32
CA ALA A 19 18.29 1.49 7.79
C ALA A 19 17.57 0.16 7.49
N ALA A 20 17.97 -0.90 8.19
CA ALA A 20 17.18 -2.11 8.25
C ALA A 20 15.90 -1.77 9.02
N GLY A 21 14.76 -1.88 8.35
CA GLY A 21 13.46 -1.77 9.00
C GLY A 21 13.33 -2.84 10.11
N PRO A 22 12.40 -2.68 11.05
CA PRO A 22 12.22 -3.66 12.11
C PRO A 22 11.88 -5.04 11.51
N ALA A 23 12.46 -6.10 12.04
CA ALA A 23 12.37 -7.48 11.53
C ALA A 23 10.92 -7.98 11.31
N TRP A 24 9.95 -7.48 12.10
CA TRP A 24 8.53 -7.78 11.91
C TRP A 24 7.97 -7.20 10.60
N ALA A 25 8.45 -6.05 10.15
CA ALA A 25 8.03 -5.44 8.89
C ALA A 25 8.56 -6.22 7.67
N GLU A 26 9.77 -6.76 7.77
CA GLU A 26 10.35 -7.64 6.74
C GLU A 26 9.57 -8.95 6.64
N GLY A 27 9.19 -9.55 7.77
CA GLY A 27 8.37 -10.76 7.83
C GLY A 27 6.98 -10.55 7.21
N LEU A 28 6.32 -9.43 7.50
CA LEU A 28 5.03 -9.08 6.90
C LEU A 28 5.16 -8.90 5.38
N THR A 29 6.19 -8.20 4.93
CA THR A 29 6.43 -7.94 3.50
C THR A 29 6.60 -9.24 2.72
N ALA A 30 7.42 -10.16 3.21
CA ALA A 30 7.66 -11.45 2.56
C ALA A 30 6.39 -12.32 2.53
N THR A 31 5.65 -12.38 3.64
CA THR A 31 4.38 -13.11 3.73
C THR A 31 3.35 -12.53 2.76
N ALA A 32 3.21 -11.21 2.72
CA ALA A 32 2.26 -10.55 1.83
C ALA A 32 2.64 -10.75 0.36
N GLN A 33 3.92 -10.65 0.01
CA GLN A 33 4.40 -10.91 -1.34
C GLN A 33 4.04 -12.31 -1.81
N ALA A 34 4.32 -13.32 -0.99
CA ALA A 34 4.03 -14.70 -1.32
C ALA A 34 2.53 -14.92 -1.54
N ALA A 35 1.69 -14.49 -0.58
CA ALA A 35 0.25 -14.70 -0.63
C ALA A 35 -0.42 -13.94 -1.77
N ILE A 36 -0.11 -12.65 -1.97
CA ILE A 36 -0.68 -11.86 -3.07
C ILE A 36 -0.22 -12.43 -4.43
N THR A 37 1.05 -12.84 -4.55
CA THR A 37 1.55 -13.44 -5.80
C THR A 37 0.85 -14.75 -6.10
N GLN A 38 0.65 -15.61 -5.09
CA GLN A 38 -0.11 -16.85 -5.25
C GLN A 38 -1.53 -16.57 -5.71
N TYR A 39 -2.26 -15.71 -4.99
CA TYR A 39 -3.63 -15.31 -5.35
C TYR A 39 -3.72 -14.80 -6.79
N ARG A 40 -2.80 -13.94 -7.20
CA ARG A 40 -2.74 -13.41 -8.56
C ARG A 40 -2.44 -14.50 -9.59
N ALA A 41 -1.55 -15.44 -9.29
CA ALA A 41 -1.23 -16.56 -10.18
C ALA A 41 -2.44 -17.48 -10.42
N GLU A 42 -3.25 -17.75 -9.40
CA GLU A 42 -4.51 -18.49 -9.47
C GLU A 42 -5.52 -17.82 -10.43
N HIS A 43 -5.38 -16.50 -10.63
CA HIS A 43 -6.18 -15.70 -11.57
C HIS A 43 -5.47 -15.40 -12.89
N GLY A 44 -4.35 -16.09 -13.18
CA GLY A 44 -3.59 -15.90 -14.43
C GLY A 44 -2.90 -14.54 -14.54
N LEU A 45 -2.55 -13.90 -13.43
CA LEU A 45 -1.95 -12.57 -13.37
C LEU A 45 -0.47 -12.62 -12.98
N PRO A 46 0.35 -11.70 -13.46
CA PRO A 46 1.76 -11.63 -13.09
C PRO A 46 1.94 -11.29 -11.60
N PRO A 47 3.09 -11.70 -11.00
CA PRO A 47 3.42 -11.37 -9.62
C PRO A 47 3.56 -9.86 -9.41
N VAL A 48 3.52 -9.45 -8.14
CA VAL A 48 3.83 -8.10 -7.70
C VAL A 48 5.07 -8.09 -6.81
N THR A 49 5.81 -7.00 -6.81
CA THR A 49 7.02 -6.85 -6.01
C THR A 49 6.87 -5.72 -4.98
N PRO A 50 7.48 -5.83 -3.79
CA PRO A 50 7.43 -4.78 -2.79
C PRO A 50 8.13 -3.50 -3.28
N ASP A 51 7.58 -2.36 -2.91
CA ASP A 51 8.16 -1.04 -3.20
C ASP A 51 8.26 -0.22 -1.90
N PRO A 52 9.48 0.25 -1.53
CA PRO A 52 9.69 0.96 -0.27
C PRO A 52 8.84 2.23 -0.15
N LYS A 53 8.57 2.94 -1.24
CA LYS A 53 7.74 4.14 -1.20
C LYS A 53 6.26 3.80 -0.98
N LEU A 54 5.76 2.73 -1.59
CA LEU A 54 4.40 2.25 -1.34
C LEU A 54 4.26 1.72 0.09
N MET A 55 5.29 1.05 0.64
CA MET A 55 5.32 0.65 2.05
C MET A 55 5.18 1.86 2.98
N GLN A 56 5.93 2.93 2.70
CA GLN A 56 5.83 4.18 3.48
C GLN A 56 4.42 4.78 3.41
N LEU A 57 3.80 4.83 2.23
CA LEU A 57 2.45 5.37 2.05
C LEU A 57 1.37 4.49 2.71
N ALA A 58 1.53 3.18 2.67
CA ALA A 58 0.66 2.24 3.39
C ALA A 58 0.79 2.41 4.91
N ALA A 59 2.01 2.58 5.43
CA ALA A 59 2.25 2.84 6.84
C ALA A 59 1.67 4.19 7.28
N GLU A 60 1.77 5.23 6.46
CA GLU A 60 1.13 6.53 6.71
C GLU A 60 -0.38 6.37 6.92
N GLN A 61 -1.05 5.62 6.04
CA GLN A 61 -2.48 5.38 6.11
C GLN A 61 -2.88 4.50 7.30
N ALA A 62 -2.22 3.36 7.50
CA ALA A 62 -2.52 2.46 8.61
C ALA A 62 -2.38 3.16 9.97
N ASN A 63 -1.28 3.91 10.16
CA ASN A 63 -1.05 4.68 11.37
C ASN A 63 -2.07 5.81 11.56
N ALA A 64 -2.49 6.48 10.50
CA ALA A 64 -3.52 7.52 10.60
C ALA A 64 -4.87 6.93 11.02
N MET A 65 -5.29 5.82 10.43
CA MET A 65 -6.51 5.09 10.82
C MET A 65 -6.44 4.61 12.27
N ALA A 66 -5.29 4.06 12.70
CA ALA A 66 -5.09 3.60 14.07
C ALA A 66 -5.20 4.75 15.08
N ARG A 67 -4.57 5.89 14.83
CA ARG A 67 -4.68 7.09 15.70
C ARG A 67 -6.07 7.67 15.75
N ALA A 68 -6.80 7.67 14.63
CA ALA A 68 -8.16 8.19 14.57
C ALA A 68 -9.21 7.18 15.05
N GLY A 69 -8.89 5.89 15.11
CA GLY A 69 -9.85 4.82 15.40
C GLY A 69 -10.90 4.64 14.29
N VAL A 70 -10.62 5.12 13.07
CA VAL A 70 -11.57 5.19 11.95
C VAL A 70 -11.01 4.45 10.73
N LEU A 71 -11.86 3.64 10.09
CA LEU A 71 -11.57 2.97 8.83
C LEU A 71 -12.08 3.84 7.66
N ASP A 72 -11.18 4.61 7.05
CA ASP A 72 -11.49 5.51 5.94
C ASP A 72 -10.25 5.77 5.10
N HIS A 73 -10.41 5.82 3.78
CA HIS A 73 -9.32 6.00 2.80
C HIS A 73 -8.65 7.38 2.87
N SER A 74 -9.29 8.36 3.48
CA SER A 74 -8.85 9.77 3.47
C SER A 74 -8.29 10.25 4.81
N VAL A 75 -8.19 9.38 5.84
CA VAL A 75 -7.79 9.78 7.19
C VAL A 75 -6.39 10.40 7.23
N ALA A 76 -5.42 9.84 6.53
CA ALA A 76 -4.10 10.45 6.41
C ALA A 76 -4.14 11.69 5.49
N ARG A 77 -4.59 11.48 4.29
CA ARG A 77 -4.85 12.43 3.19
C ARG A 77 -5.66 11.68 2.13
N PRO A 78 -6.41 12.36 1.25
CA PRO A 78 -7.06 11.69 0.11
C PRO A 78 -6.07 10.79 -0.65
N PHE A 79 -6.50 9.59 -1.03
CA PHE A 79 -5.63 8.59 -1.65
C PHE A 79 -4.88 9.16 -2.87
N GLN A 80 -5.58 9.89 -3.75
CA GLN A 80 -4.98 10.52 -4.92
C GLN A 80 -3.84 11.47 -4.55
N ALA A 81 -4.02 12.28 -3.48
CA ALA A 81 -3.00 13.19 -3.01
C ALA A 81 -1.77 12.47 -2.45
N ARG A 82 -1.95 11.31 -1.82
CA ARG A 82 -0.83 10.46 -1.36
C ARG A 82 -0.05 9.89 -2.55
N MET A 83 -0.74 9.54 -3.64
CA MET A 83 -0.11 8.93 -4.83
C MET A 83 0.59 9.92 -5.75
N VAL A 84 0.33 11.24 -5.64
CA VAL A 84 0.98 12.26 -6.49
C VAL A 84 2.51 12.13 -6.47
N SER A 85 3.12 11.93 -5.31
CA SER A 85 4.58 11.83 -5.17
C SER A 85 5.15 10.52 -5.73
N TYR A 86 4.33 9.52 -5.93
CA TYR A 86 4.74 8.25 -6.55
C TYR A 86 4.62 8.32 -8.08
N GLY A 87 3.58 8.98 -8.58
CA GLY A 87 3.35 9.22 -10.00
C GLY A 87 3.05 7.95 -10.82
N PRO A 88 2.17 7.04 -10.36
CA PRO A 88 1.84 5.83 -11.10
C PRO A 88 0.84 6.11 -12.22
N GLU A 89 0.81 5.24 -13.23
CA GLU A 89 -0.26 5.25 -14.23
C GLU A 89 -1.58 4.71 -13.66
N VAL A 90 -1.48 3.73 -12.75
CA VAL A 90 -2.60 3.15 -12.01
C VAL A 90 -2.20 2.93 -10.57
N ALA A 91 -3.11 3.18 -9.64
CA ALA A 91 -2.97 2.84 -8.24
C ALA A 91 -4.32 2.45 -7.64
N VAL A 92 -4.28 1.52 -6.70
CA VAL A 92 -5.44 1.04 -5.95
C VAL A 92 -5.07 0.86 -4.48
N GLU A 93 -6.07 0.93 -3.61
CA GLU A 93 -5.88 0.76 -2.17
C GLU A 93 -6.95 -0.17 -1.60
N ASN A 94 -6.53 -1.13 -0.76
CA ASN A 94 -7.39 -1.91 0.11
C ASN A 94 -7.08 -1.53 1.57
N ILE A 95 -8.11 -1.24 2.35
CA ILE A 95 -7.99 -1.04 3.79
C ILE A 95 -8.87 -2.02 4.54
N ALA A 96 -8.46 -2.41 5.73
CA ALA A 96 -9.24 -3.27 6.62
C ALA A 96 -8.97 -2.92 8.08
N ALA A 97 -9.86 -3.37 8.97
CA ALA A 97 -9.68 -3.24 10.40
C ALA A 97 -10.30 -4.44 11.14
N GLY A 98 -9.71 -4.82 12.29
CA GLY A 98 -10.24 -5.85 13.18
C GLY A 98 -9.61 -7.23 13.03
N THR A 99 -8.93 -7.53 11.93
CA THR A 99 -8.19 -8.78 11.74
C THR A 99 -6.79 -8.68 12.37
N LYS A 100 -6.33 -9.79 12.98
CA LYS A 100 -5.03 -9.84 13.67
C LYS A 100 -3.87 -10.25 12.77
N THR A 101 -4.15 -10.91 11.65
CA THR A 101 -3.14 -11.44 10.74
C THR A 101 -3.37 -10.99 9.31
N PHE A 102 -2.30 -10.94 8.53
CA PHE A 102 -2.42 -10.62 7.10
C PHE A 102 -3.25 -11.67 6.35
N ALA A 103 -3.10 -12.95 6.66
CA ALA A 103 -3.86 -14.01 6.01
C ALA A 103 -5.38 -13.80 6.17
N ALA A 104 -5.85 -13.53 7.40
CA ALA A 104 -7.27 -13.23 7.64
C ALA A 104 -7.72 -11.93 6.97
N THR A 105 -6.83 -10.96 6.81
CA THR A 105 -7.12 -9.70 6.11
C THR A 105 -7.24 -9.93 4.60
N LEU A 106 -6.34 -10.71 4.04
CA LEU A 106 -6.35 -11.04 2.61
C LEU A 106 -7.63 -11.81 2.25
N GLU A 107 -8.03 -12.79 3.06
CA GLU A 107 -9.27 -13.56 2.87
C GLU A 107 -10.51 -12.65 2.80
N ILE A 108 -10.61 -11.64 3.68
CA ILE A 108 -11.69 -10.65 3.61
C ILE A 108 -11.64 -9.87 2.30
N TRP A 109 -10.47 -9.48 1.84
CA TRP A 109 -10.32 -8.75 0.59
C TRP A 109 -10.65 -9.61 -0.64
N GLU A 110 -10.28 -10.88 -0.64
CA GLU A 110 -10.62 -11.83 -1.71
C GLU A 110 -12.12 -12.03 -1.88
N HIS A 111 -12.88 -12.02 -0.77
CA HIS A 111 -14.33 -12.20 -0.77
C HIS A 111 -15.14 -10.89 -0.91
N SER A 112 -14.48 -9.76 -1.09
CA SER A 112 -15.11 -8.45 -1.28
C SER A 112 -14.89 -7.96 -2.70
N ALA A 113 -15.94 -7.82 -3.49
CA ALA A 113 -15.87 -7.54 -4.93
C ALA A 113 -14.97 -6.34 -5.28
N GLY A 114 -15.01 -5.24 -4.49
CA GLY A 114 -14.16 -4.07 -4.72
C GLY A 114 -12.70 -4.31 -4.39
N HIS A 115 -12.42 -4.97 -3.25
CA HIS A 115 -11.07 -5.29 -2.84
C HIS A 115 -10.44 -6.36 -3.73
N ASP A 116 -11.20 -7.38 -4.12
CA ASP A 116 -10.79 -8.40 -5.07
C ASP A 116 -10.43 -7.80 -6.44
N ALA A 117 -11.25 -6.89 -6.96
CA ALA A 117 -10.94 -6.19 -8.20
C ALA A 117 -9.61 -5.43 -8.13
N ASN A 118 -9.25 -4.87 -6.97
CA ASN A 118 -7.96 -4.25 -6.74
C ASN A 118 -6.82 -5.27 -6.73
N LEU A 119 -6.97 -6.41 -6.03
CA LEU A 119 -5.99 -7.49 -6.00
C LEU A 119 -5.71 -8.05 -7.40
N ARG A 120 -6.75 -8.15 -8.22
CA ARG A 120 -6.69 -8.64 -9.61
C ARG A 120 -6.43 -7.56 -10.66
N ASN A 121 -6.13 -6.34 -10.28
CA ASN A 121 -5.86 -5.29 -11.24
C ASN A 121 -4.62 -5.63 -12.09
N LYS A 122 -4.81 -5.65 -13.43
CA LYS A 122 -3.76 -6.04 -14.39
C LYS A 122 -2.67 -4.98 -14.55
N GLY A 123 -2.98 -3.73 -14.21
CA GLY A 123 -2.06 -2.61 -14.36
C GLY A 123 -1.09 -2.45 -13.19
N VAL A 124 -1.22 -3.23 -12.09
CA VAL A 124 -0.33 -3.13 -10.95
C VAL A 124 0.81 -4.14 -11.02
N THR A 125 2.00 -3.69 -10.64
CA THR A 125 3.24 -4.50 -10.62
C THR A 125 4.00 -4.38 -9.31
N ARG A 126 3.65 -3.39 -8.49
CA ARG A 126 4.29 -3.06 -7.20
C ARG A 126 3.26 -3.00 -6.10
N PHE A 127 3.69 -3.25 -4.86
CA PHE A 127 2.83 -3.10 -3.70
C PHE A 127 3.57 -2.57 -2.48
N GLY A 128 2.78 -2.02 -1.53
CA GLY A 128 3.19 -1.71 -0.18
C GLY A 128 2.09 -2.12 0.79
N ILE A 129 2.47 -2.73 1.90
CA ILE A 129 1.56 -3.20 2.96
C ILE A 129 2.03 -2.70 4.30
N ALA A 130 1.10 -2.33 5.17
CA ALA A 130 1.37 -2.02 6.56
C ALA A 130 0.17 -2.35 7.44
N SER A 131 0.46 -2.63 8.70
CA SER A 131 -0.54 -2.66 9.76
C SER A 131 -0.15 -1.73 10.90
N ALA A 132 -1.14 -1.26 11.65
CA ALA A 132 -0.94 -0.44 12.84
C ALA A 132 -1.90 -0.90 13.94
N GLU A 133 -1.36 -1.08 15.14
CA GLU A 133 -2.13 -1.43 16.32
C GLU A 133 -2.78 -0.19 16.95
N ALA A 134 -3.98 -0.37 17.45
CA ALA A 134 -4.76 0.62 18.21
C ALA A 134 -5.52 -0.09 19.33
N PRO A 135 -4.83 -0.49 20.41
CA PRO A 135 -5.39 -1.35 21.48
C PRO A 135 -6.67 -0.79 22.11
N ASP A 136 -6.79 0.53 22.15
CA ASP A 136 -7.95 1.22 22.74
C ASP A 136 -9.13 1.39 21.77
N SER A 137 -8.90 1.17 20.46
CA SER A 137 -9.96 1.24 19.44
C SER A 137 -10.80 -0.04 19.46
N ARG A 138 -12.05 0.06 18.96
CA ARG A 138 -12.92 -1.12 18.77
C ARG A 138 -12.31 -2.15 17.80
N TYR A 139 -11.48 -1.72 16.88
CA TYR A 139 -10.91 -2.56 15.81
C TYR A 139 -9.58 -3.21 16.17
N LYS A 140 -8.81 -2.65 17.10
CA LYS A 140 -7.52 -3.12 17.60
C LYS A 140 -6.36 -3.08 16.60
N VAL A 141 -6.61 -3.38 15.32
CA VAL A 141 -5.60 -3.38 14.24
C VAL A 141 -6.21 -2.78 12.98
N PHE A 142 -5.41 -1.99 12.28
CA PHE A 142 -5.75 -1.40 10.99
C PHE A 142 -4.72 -1.81 9.93
N TRP A 143 -5.20 -2.09 8.72
CA TRP A 143 -4.41 -2.54 7.58
C TRP A 143 -4.56 -1.62 6.39
N ALA A 144 -3.48 -1.39 5.67
CA ALA A 144 -3.49 -0.70 4.39
C ALA A 144 -2.57 -1.41 3.40
N LEU A 145 -3.11 -1.78 2.24
CA LEU A 145 -2.40 -2.30 1.09
C LEU A 145 -2.55 -1.30 -0.05
N ILE A 146 -1.46 -0.82 -0.59
CA ILE A 146 -1.42 0.00 -1.80
C ILE A 146 -0.76 -0.81 -2.89
N MET A 147 -1.39 -0.89 -4.06
CA MET A 147 -0.81 -1.50 -5.24
C MET A 147 -0.75 -0.48 -6.36
N ALA A 148 0.34 -0.47 -7.13
CA ALA A 148 0.54 0.49 -8.21
C ALA A 148 1.22 -0.13 -9.42
N GLY A 149 0.97 0.46 -10.58
CA GLY A 149 1.71 0.21 -11.80
C GLY A 149 3.08 0.88 -11.79
N GLU A 150 3.81 0.73 -12.89
CA GLU A 150 5.08 1.42 -13.09
C GLU A 150 4.88 2.94 -13.00
N LYS A 151 5.94 3.64 -12.62
CA LYS A 151 5.95 5.09 -12.65
C LYS A 151 5.85 5.55 -14.10
N SER A 152 4.96 6.51 -14.36
CA SER A 152 4.88 7.13 -15.68
C SER A 152 6.27 7.66 -16.06
N LYS A 153 6.82 7.18 -17.16
CA LYS A 153 8.06 7.76 -17.69
C LYS A 153 7.78 9.22 -18.02
N PRO A 154 8.65 10.17 -17.64
CA PRO A 154 8.47 11.53 -18.07
C PRO A 154 8.40 11.52 -19.60
N LYS A 155 7.31 12.01 -20.16
CA LYS A 155 7.21 12.18 -21.62
C LYS A 155 8.34 13.11 -22.02
N HIS A 156 9.37 12.58 -22.65
CA HIS A 156 10.42 13.38 -23.27
C HIS A 156 9.71 14.31 -24.26
N ARG A 157 9.54 15.57 -23.88
CA ARG A 157 9.21 16.61 -24.84
C ARG A 157 10.42 16.68 -25.76
N VAL A 158 10.34 16.03 -26.91
CA VAL A 158 11.25 16.33 -28.02
C VAL A 158 11.01 17.81 -28.29
N ARG A 159 11.95 18.65 -27.85
CA ARG A 159 12.05 20.00 -28.34
C ARG A 159 12.51 19.85 -29.77
N GLU A 160 11.58 19.86 -30.70
CA GLU A 160 11.92 20.17 -32.08
C GLU A 160 12.58 21.57 -32.08
N ALA A 161 13.88 21.57 -32.29
CA ALA A 161 14.64 22.77 -32.52
C ALA A 161 14.35 23.20 -33.97
N GLY A 162 13.69 24.33 -34.09
CA GLY A 162 13.69 25.03 -35.39
C GLY A 162 12.34 25.63 -35.80
N GLY A 163 12.18 26.93 -35.58
CA GLY A 163 11.21 27.76 -36.29
C GLY A 163 10.73 28.95 -35.46
N PRO A 164 10.95 30.21 -35.89
CA PRO A 164 10.44 31.38 -35.22
C PRO A 164 9.00 31.65 -35.64
N GLY A 165 8.09 31.79 -34.71
CA GLY A 165 6.80 32.39 -35.08
C GLY A 165 5.61 32.04 -34.21
N LEU A 166 5.16 33.06 -33.48
CA LEU A 166 3.78 33.42 -33.09
C LEU A 166 3.03 32.66 -31.97
N MET A 167 2.79 33.51 -30.94
CA MET A 167 1.55 33.71 -30.18
C MET A 167 0.95 32.53 -29.38
N ALA A 168 0.97 32.79 -28.07
CA ALA A 168 -0.02 32.49 -27.05
C ALA A 168 -1.09 31.44 -27.33
N ALA A 169 -1.01 30.33 -26.60
CA ALA A 169 -2.18 29.51 -26.28
C ALA A 169 -2.10 29.08 -24.80
N ALA A 170 -3.23 29.16 -24.13
CA ALA A 170 -3.50 28.97 -22.74
C ALA A 170 -3.06 27.59 -22.18
N PRO A 171 -2.92 27.42 -20.86
CA PRO A 171 -2.45 26.21 -20.25
C PRO A 171 -3.47 25.06 -20.43
N THR A 172 -3.12 24.08 -21.25
CA THR A 172 -3.87 22.83 -21.35
C THR A 172 -3.64 21.99 -20.09
N GLN A 173 -4.75 21.60 -19.50
CA GLN A 173 -4.86 20.74 -18.35
C GLN A 173 -3.99 19.47 -18.52
N GLY A 174 -3.25 19.13 -17.47
CA GLY A 174 -2.45 17.91 -17.41
C GLY A 174 -3.28 16.65 -17.59
N PRO A 175 -2.63 15.51 -17.85
CA PRO A 175 -3.33 14.25 -18.11
C PRO A 175 -4.21 13.89 -16.91
N LYS A 176 -5.51 13.75 -17.17
CA LYS A 176 -6.47 13.24 -16.18
C LYS A 176 -6.07 11.81 -15.85
N VAL A 177 -5.52 11.59 -14.68
CA VAL A 177 -5.38 10.27 -14.09
C VAL A 177 -6.79 9.69 -13.99
N ARG A 178 -7.05 8.64 -14.74
CA ARG A 178 -8.33 7.94 -14.67
C ARG A 178 -8.32 7.06 -13.42
N VAL A 179 -8.54 7.68 -12.28
CA VAL A 179 -8.80 6.96 -11.03
C VAL A 179 -10.27 6.55 -11.07
N ARG A 180 -10.50 5.28 -11.22
CA ARG A 180 -11.84 4.71 -11.06
C ARG A 180 -12.12 4.65 -9.55
N SER A 181 -12.55 5.75 -8.99
CA SER A 181 -13.19 5.78 -7.68
C SER A 181 -14.69 5.50 -7.89
N GLU A 182 -15.04 4.23 -8.02
CA GLU A 182 -16.38 3.85 -7.61
C GLU A 182 -16.36 3.88 -6.08
N PRO A 183 -17.26 4.61 -5.43
CA PRO A 183 -17.47 4.44 -4.01
C PRO A 183 -17.96 2.99 -3.86
N ALA A 184 -17.10 2.12 -3.31
CA ALA A 184 -17.59 0.87 -2.78
C ALA A 184 -18.72 1.25 -1.81
N PRO A 185 -19.93 0.63 -1.91
CA PRO A 185 -20.97 0.87 -0.94
C PRO A 185 -20.34 0.65 0.42
N ALA A 186 -20.47 1.63 1.29
CA ALA A 186 -20.04 1.51 2.68
C ALA A 186 -20.73 0.26 3.21
N ALA A 187 -19.97 -0.83 3.34
CA ALA A 187 -20.47 -2.03 3.97
C ALA A 187 -20.91 -1.60 5.37
N SER A 188 -22.19 -1.52 5.59
CA SER A 188 -22.74 -1.15 6.86
C SER A 188 -22.20 -2.16 7.86
N SER A 189 -21.96 -1.72 9.08
CA SER A 189 -21.47 -2.60 10.17
C SER A 189 -22.38 -3.83 10.38
N THR A 190 -23.56 -3.82 9.82
CA THR A 190 -24.55 -4.89 9.80
C THR A 190 -24.18 -6.02 8.81
N ASP A 191 -23.60 -5.68 7.63
CA ASP A 191 -23.24 -6.69 6.64
C ASP A 191 -21.97 -7.45 7.03
N LEU A 192 -21.03 -6.78 7.70
CA LEU A 192 -19.82 -7.44 8.23
C LEU A 192 -20.18 -8.44 9.35
N MET A 193 -21.16 -8.09 10.20
CA MET A 193 -21.65 -8.99 11.25
C MET A 193 -22.48 -10.15 10.73
N ALA A 194 -23.17 -9.98 9.61
CA ALA A 194 -23.90 -11.07 8.95
C ALA A 194 -22.96 -12.10 8.34
N SER A 195 -21.86 -11.65 7.72
CA SER A 195 -20.82 -12.53 7.14
C SER A 195 -20.08 -13.33 8.21
N LEU A 196 -19.76 -12.73 9.36
CA LEU A 196 -19.11 -13.42 10.49
C LEU A 196 -20.05 -14.43 11.21
N LYS A 197 -21.36 -14.21 11.22
CA LYS A 197 -22.31 -15.17 11.78
C LYS A 197 -22.47 -16.42 10.95
N GLY A 198 -22.22 -16.35 9.62
CA GLY A 198 -22.25 -17.52 8.74
C GLY A 198 -21.09 -18.50 8.95
N LEU A 199 -19.95 -18.04 9.45
CA LEU A 199 -18.76 -18.87 9.69
C LEU A 199 -18.73 -19.56 11.06
N LEU A 200 -19.58 -19.15 12.01
CA LEU A 200 -19.70 -19.77 13.34
C LEU A 200 -20.91 -20.69 13.40
N LYS A 201 -20.92 -21.77 12.58
CA LYS A 201 -21.77 -22.93 12.88
C LYS A 201 -21.12 -23.73 14.02
N PRO A 202 -21.76 -23.87 15.20
CA PRO A 202 -21.25 -24.76 16.21
C PRO A 202 -21.35 -26.21 15.70
N LEU A 203 -20.24 -26.91 15.74
CA LEU A 203 -20.21 -28.38 15.67
C LEU A 203 -20.94 -28.90 16.92
N LEU A 204 -22.19 -29.28 16.77
CA LEU A 204 -22.91 -30.05 17.76
C LEU A 204 -22.36 -31.48 17.78
N PRO A 205 -22.02 -32.02 18.94
CA PRO A 205 -21.62 -33.44 19.05
C PRO A 205 -22.84 -34.31 18.76
N GLY A 206 -22.64 -35.29 17.86
CA GLY A 206 -23.65 -36.26 17.49
C GLY A 206 -24.12 -37.12 18.65
N ASP A 207 -25.42 -37.19 18.84
CA ASP A 207 -26.07 -38.14 19.69
C ASP A 207 -25.81 -39.56 19.17
N LYS A 208 -25.20 -40.36 20.01
CA LYS A 208 -25.17 -41.83 19.83
C LYS A 208 -26.52 -42.41 20.30
N LYS A 209 -27.20 -43.09 19.44
CA LYS A 209 -28.08 -44.24 19.75
C LYS A 209 -27.66 -45.39 18.92
#